data_6260700369dc21a4db3d8676a37c098c
#
_entry.id   6260700369dc21a4db3d8676a37c098c
#
_cell.length_a   1.000
_cell.length_b   1.000
_cell.length_c   1.000
_cell.angle_alpha   90.00
_cell.angle_beta   90.00
_cell.angle_gamma   90.00
#
_symmetry.space_group_name_H-M   'P 1'
#
loop_
_entity.id
_entity.type
_entity.pdbx_description
1 polymer ?
#
loop_
_entity_poly.entity_id
_entity_poly.type
_entity_poly.pdbx_seq_one_letter_code
_entity_poly.pdbx_strand_id
1 'polypeptide(L)'
;MEINVQLRDEDSEKIVLGTIITERNALEEVRELLSKDSFYNPFHLQIYEAILQVASSGSRPDVVAVKNKLIANGVKFDLMEYMRIASNCTFDLYQYAARLHDLAIRRKFWDIGQYLVSNSYSEAEDILDVSNSVSNELASLFKSSSTTISTINDGLESVYGMINDNLLGNRQLTGIPTGF
;
A
#
# COMPACT_ATOMS: atom_id res chain seq x y z
N MET A 1 18.07 17.34 2.59
CA MET A 1 18.93 16.14 2.71
C MET A 1 18.42 15.15 1.67
N GLU A 2 19.21 14.76 0.68
CA GLU A 2 18.75 13.86 -0.39
C GLU A 2 18.52 12.46 0.16
N ILE A 3 17.42 11.83 -0.27
CA ILE A 3 17.15 10.41 0.04
C ILE A 3 18.33 9.59 -0.50
N ASN A 4 18.95 8.82 0.38
CA ASN A 4 20.09 8.00 0.01
C ASN A 4 19.70 7.03 -1.11
N VAL A 5 20.56 6.86 -2.11
CA VAL A 5 20.41 5.94 -3.26
C VAL A 5 19.95 4.53 -2.85
N GLN A 6 20.20 4.14 -1.59
CA GLN A 6 19.82 2.84 -1.03
C GLN A 6 18.29 2.64 -0.80
N LEU A 7 17.46 3.71 -0.84
CA LEU A 7 16.01 3.60 -0.60
C LEU A 7 15.18 3.58 -1.88
N ARG A 8 15.79 3.30 -3.02
CA ARG A 8 15.15 3.18 -4.33
C ARG A 8 15.70 1.99 -5.10
N ASP A 9 14.88 1.38 -5.94
CA ASP A 9 15.26 0.28 -6.81
C ASP A 9 14.41 0.32 -8.09
N GLU A 10 14.83 1.19 -9.01
CA GLU A 10 14.10 1.44 -10.26
C GLU A 10 14.04 0.20 -11.17
N ASP A 11 15.02 -0.70 -11.08
CA ASP A 11 15.01 -1.92 -11.88
C ASP A 11 13.95 -2.90 -11.37
N SER A 12 13.80 -3.04 -10.05
CA SER A 12 12.69 -3.80 -9.46
C SER A 12 11.33 -3.18 -9.81
N GLU A 13 11.21 -1.84 -9.85
CA GLU A 13 9.99 -1.16 -10.27
C GLU A 13 9.61 -1.51 -11.71
N LYS A 14 10.57 -1.47 -12.66
CA LYS A 14 10.36 -1.84 -14.07
C LYS A 14 9.91 -3.28 -14.21
N ILE A 15 10.56 -4.20 -13.49
CA ILE A 15 10.24 -5.63 -13.51
C ILE A 15 8.81 -5.88 -13.03
N VAL A 16 8.43 -5.26 -11.91
CA VAL A 16 7.07 -5.40 -11.34
C VAL A 16 6.03 -4.85 -12.31
N LEU A 17 6.22 -3.63 -12.82
CA LEU A 17 5.29 -3.00 -13.77
C LEU A 17 5.18 -3.80 -15.07
N GLY A 18 6.31 -4.22 -15.64
CA GLY A 18 6.33 -5.01 -16.86
C GLY A 18 5.62 -6.35 -16.69
N THR A 19 5.83 -7.04 -15.58
CA THR A 19 5.15 -8.30 -15.28
C THR A 19 3.64 -8.12 -15.12
N ILE A 20 3.19 -7.08 -14.41
CA ILE A 20 1.76 -6.77 -14.25
C ILE A 20 1.09 -6.49 -15.59
N ILE A 21 1.77 -5.81 -16.51
CA ILE A 21 1.23 -5.46 -17.83
C ILE A 21 1.17 -6.69 -18.77
N THR A 22 2.11 -7.63 -18.64
CA THR A 22 2.24 -8.78 -19.53
C THR A 22 1.52 -10.02 -19.04
N GLU A 23 1.59 -10.30 -17.74
CA GLU A 23 1.05 -11.52 -17.16
C GLU A 23 -0.39 -11.36 -16.67
N ARG A 24 -1.18 -12.43 -16.89
CA ARG A 24 -2.55 -12.50 -16.42
C ARG A 24 -2.54 -12.75 -14.90
N ASN A 25 -3.35 -12.03 -14.16
CA ASN A 25 -3.49 -12.12 -12.69
C ASN A 25 -2.29 -11.60 -11.86
N ALA A 26 -1.20 -11.15 -12.48
CA ALA A 26 -0.04 -10.63 -11.78
C ALA A 26 -0.38 -9.47 -10.83
N LEU A 27 -1.31 -8.58 -11.23
CA LEU A 27 -1.77 -7.49 -10.35
C LEU A 27 -2.45 -8.02 -9.08
N GLU A 28 -3.29 -9.04 -9.19
CA GLU A 28 -4.01 -9.61 -8.04
C GLU A 28 -3.05 -10.31 -7.07
N GLU A 29 -1.99 -10.94 -7.58
CA GLU A 29 -0.96 -11.61 -6.78
C GLU A 29 -0.22 -10.66 -5.84
N VAL A 30 0.02 -9.42 -6.29
CA VAL A 30 0.84 -8.44 -5.54
C VAL A 30 0.06 -7.23 -5.04
N ARG A 31 -1.26 -7.21 -5.23
CA ARG A 31 -2.11 -6.06 -4.92
C ARG A 31 -2.06 -5.63 -3.45
N GLU A 32 -1.92 -6.58 -2.55
CA GLU A 32 -1.85 -6.31 -1.10
C GLU A 32 -0.47 -5.79 -0.68
N LEU A 33 0.58 -6.08 -1.46
CA LEU A 33 1.94 -5.63 -1.19
C LEU A 33 2.23 -4.24 -1.75
N LEU A 34 1.59 -3.90 -2.88
CA LEU A 34 1.91 -2.68 -3.62
C LEU A 34 0.95 -1.54 -3.26
N SER A 35 1.54 -0.41 -2.96
CA SER A 35 0.86 0.87 -2.83
C SER A 35 1.47 1.90 -3.79
N LYS A 36 0.89 3.09 -3.88
CA LYS A 36 1.49 4.20 -4.63
C LYS A 36 2.89 4.55 -4.11
N ASP A 37 3.08 4.46 -2.80
CA ASP A 37 4.36 4.74 -2.15
C ASP A 37 5.43 3.69 -2.46
N SER A 38 5.07 2.56 -3.07
CA SER A 38 6.04 1.53 -3.48
C SER A 38 6.95 2.01 -4.63
N PHE A 39 6.50 2.98 -5.42
CA PHE A 39 7.21 3.49 -6.59
C PHE A 39 7.88 4.83 -6.27
N TYR A 40 9.21 4.87 -6.42
CA TYR A 40 10.00 6.08 -6.21
C TYR A 40 10.05 6.95 -7.48
N ASN A 41 10.16 6.32 -8.65
CA ASN A 41 10.20 7.03 -9.92
C ASN A 41 8.81 7.57 -10.28
N PRO A 42 8.65 8.90 -10.52
CA PRO A 42 7.34 9.50 -10.81
C PRO A 42 6.65 8.90 -12.03
N PHE A 43 7.40 8.52 -13.06
CA PHE A 43 6.82 7.90 -14.26
C PHE A 43 6.34 6.47 -13.98
N HIS A 44 7.07 5.69 -13.19
CA HIS A 44 6.64 4.36 -12.76
C HIS A 44 5.37 4.43 -11.89
N LEU A 45 5.28 5.42 -11.01
CA LEU A 45 4.05 5.68 -10.25
C LEU A 45 2.86 5.97 -11.18
N GLN A 46 3.04 6.82 -12.21
CA GLN A 46 1.98 7.12 -13.18
C GLN A 46 1.54 5.88 -13.96
N ILE A 47 2.47 4.99 -14.32
CA ILE A 47 2.16 3.70 -14.95
C ILE A 47 1.31 2.84 -14.00
N TYR A 48 1.72 2.73 -12.74
CA TYR A 48 0.97 1.96 -11.73
C TYR A 48 -0.44 2.51 -11.51
N GLU A 49 -0.60 3.82 -11.42
CA GLU A 49 -1.92 4.46 -11.32
C GLU A 49 -2.79 4.19 -12.56
N ALA A 50 -2.21 4.22 -13.75
CA ALA A 50 -2.92 3.87 -14.98
C ALA A 50 -3.34 2.38 -14.98
N ILE A 51 -2.50 1.47 -14.51
CA ILE A 51 -2.81 0.06 -14.31
C ILE A 51 -4.03 -0.11 -13.39
N LEU A 52 -4.02 0.54 -12.22
CA LEU A 52 -5.14 0.49 -11.27
C LEU A 52 -6.44 1.03 -11.86
N GLN A 53 -6.37 2.13 -12.63
CA GLN A 53 -7.54 2.72 -13.30
C GLN A 53 -8.12 1.81 -14.39
N VAL A 54 -7.28 1.13 -15.17
CA VAL A 54 -7.71 0.14 -16.16
C VAL A 54 -8.36 -1.05 -15.47
N ALA A 55 -7.72 -1.59 -14.42
CA ALA A 55 -8.26 -2.70 -13.65
C ALA A 55 -9.60 -2.36 -12.98
N SER A 56 -9.75 -1.15 -12.41
CA SER A 56 -11.00 -0.70 -11.78
C SER A 56 -12.17 -0.56 -12.78
N SER A 57 -11.89 -0.36 -14.06
CA SER A 57 -12.92 -0.37 -15.12
C SER A 57 -13.33 -1.79 -15.56
N GLY A 58 -12.82 -2.84 -14.91
CA GLY A 58 -13.09 -4.24 -15.26
C GLY A 58 -12.30 -4.74 -16.48
N SER A 59 -11.35 -3.94 -16.97
CA SER A 59 -10.51 -4.30 -18.11
C SER A 59 -9.16 -4.83 -17.64
N ARG A 60 -8.59 -5.74 -18.42
CA ARG A 60 -7.24 -6.21 -18.16
C ARG A 60 -6.22 -5.09 -18.44
N PRO A 61 -5.29 -4.80 -17.51
CA PRO A 61 -4.18 -3.89 -17.79
C PRO A 61 -3.16 -4.56 -18.72
N ASP A 62 -3.27 -4.29 -20.02
CA ASP A 62 -2.28 -4.69 -21.02
C ASP A 62 -1.50 -3.48 -21.54
N VAL A 63 -0.47 -3.77 -22.36
CA VAL A 63 0.44 -2.73 -22.91
C VAL A 63 -0.32 -1.61 -23.62
N VAL A 64 -1.39 -1.93 -24.35
CA VAL A 64 -2.14 -0.96 -25.14
C VAL A 64 -3.13 -0.17 -24.26
N ALA A 65 -3.84 -0.87 -23.37
CA ALA A 65 -4.81 -0.27 -22.48
C ALA A 65 -4.14 0.73 -21.51
N VAL A 66 -3.02 0.35 -20.90
CA VAL A 66 -2.25 1.21 -19.99
C VAL A 66 -1.66 2.39 -20.73
N LYS A 67 -1.07 2.19 -21.93
CA LYS A 67 -0.59 3.29 -22.77
C LYS A 67 -1.70 4.30 -23.08
N ASN A 68 -2.86 3.84 -23.53
CA ASN A 68 -3.98 4.70 -23.86
C ASN A 68 -4.48 5.47 -22.63
N LYS A 69 -4.45 4.83 -21.45
CA LYS A 69 -4.82 5.47 -20.20
C LYS A 69 -3.85 6.57 -19.80
N LEU A 70 -2.53 6.34 -19.95
CA LEU A 70 -1.49 7.36 -19.73
C LEU A 70 -1.73 8.59 -20.63
N ILE A 71 -2.01 8.37 -21.92
CA ILE A 71 -2.32 9.45 -22.87
C ILE A 71 -3.60 10.20 -22.44
N ALA A 72 -4.66 9.49 -22.06
CA ALA A 72 -5.90 10.07 -21.58
C ALA A 72 -5.74 10.90 -20.31
N ASN A 73 -4.81 10.50 -19.43
CA ASN A 73 -4.43 11.26 -18.23
C ASN A 73 -3.52 12.47 -18.52
N GLY A 74 -3.14 12.70 -19.79
CA GLY A 74 -2.27 13.82 -20.18
C GLY A 74 -0.80 13.62 -19.84
N VAL A 75 -0.38 12.41 -19.51
CA VAL A 75 1.01 12.09 -19.18
C VAL A 75 1.86 12.17 -20.45
N LYS A 76 2.91 12.99 -20.41
CA LYS A 76 3.94 13.05 -21.46
C LYS A 76 5.05 12.05 -21.11
N PHE A 77 5.29 11.08 -21.97
CA PHE A 77 6.31 10.05 -21.76
C PHE A 77 6.98 9.64 -23.07
N ASP A 78 8.17 9.09 -22.94
CA ASP A 78 8.87 8.46 -24.06
C ASP A 78 8.27 7.04 -24.30
N LEU A 79 7.75 6.82 -25.50
CA LEU A 79 7.19 5.53 -25.89
C LEU A 79 8.23 4.39 -25.80
N MET A 80 9.48 4.69 -26.11
CA MET A 80 10.56 3.68 -26.05
C MET A 80 10.86 3.28 -24.61
N GLU A 81 10.83 4.22 -23.68
CA GLU A 81 10.98 3.95 -22.25
C GLU A 81 9.81 3.11 -21.73
N TYR A 82 8.59 3.47 -22.06
CA TYR A 82 7.40 2.67 -21.72
C TYR A 82 7.49 1.24 -22.25
N MET A 83 7.87 1.07 -23.53
CA MET A 83 8.02 -0.28 -24.13
C MET A 83 9.14 -1.08 -23.47
N ARG A 84 10.19 -0.42 -23.03
CA ARG A 84 11.29 -1.04 -22.28
C ARG A 84 10.79 -1.58 -20.93
N ILE A 85 9.98 -0.80 -20.21
CA ILE A 85 9.35 -1.23 -18.96
C ILE A 85 8.42 -2.42 -19.22
N ALA A 86 7.52 -2.31 -20.20
CA ALA A 86 6.56 -3.36 -20.56
C ALA A 86 7.20 -4.67 -21.05
N SER A 87 8.46 -4.64 -21.47
CA SER A 87 9.20 -5.84 -21.89
C SER A 87 9.93 -6.57 -20.75
N ASN A 88 10.01 -5.94 -19.56
CA ASN A 88 10.59 -6.60 -18.38
C ASN A 88 9.52 -7.50 -17.74
N CYS A 89 9.83 -8.79 -17.62
CA CYS A 89 8.97 -9.74 -16.91
C CYS A 89 9.80 -10.72 -16.09
N THR A 90 9.21 -11.26 -15.03
CA THR A 90 9.84 -12.23 -14.14
C THR A 90 8.83 -13.28 -13.68
N PHE A 91 9.34 -14.46 -13.33
CA PHE A 91 8.55 -15.50 -12.65
C PHE A 91 8.48 -15.30 -11.13
N ASP A 92 9.38 -14.49 -10.57
CA ASP A 92 9.46 -14.22 -9.11
C ASP A 92 8.88 -12.84 -8.76
N LEU A 93 7.69 -12.52 -9.28
CA LEU A 93 7.04 -11.22 -9.09
C LEU A 93 6.90 -10.84 -7.61
N TYR A 94 6.48 -11.80 -6.78
CA TYR A 94 6.27 -11.57 -5.35
C TYR A 94 7.53 -11.05 -4.64
N GLN A 95 8.70 -11.60 -4.96
CA GLN A 95 9.97 -11.18 -4.35
C GLN A 95 10.29 -9.72 -4.66
N TYR A 96 10.12 -9.29 -5.91
CA TYR A 96 10.35 -7.90 -6.30
C TYR A 96 9.32 -6.96 -5.70
N ALA A 97 8.04 -7.36 -5.66
CA ALA A 97 6.99 -6.57 -5.02
C ALA A 97 7.23 -6.41 -3.51
N ALA A 98 7.62 -7.48 -2.80
CA ALA A 98 7.98 -7.44 -1.39
C ALA A 98 9.19 -6.52 -1.12
N ARG A 99 10.18 -6.52 -2.02
CA ARG A 99 11.31 -5.58 -1.95
C ARG A 99 10.86 -4.12 -2.09
N LEU A 100 10.00 -3.82 -3.05
CA LEU A 100 9.45 -2.46 -3.23
C LEU A 100 8.64 -2.02 -2.01
N HIS A 101 7.86 -2.91 -1.43
CA HIS A 101 7.12 -2.69 -0.19
C HIS A 101 8.05 -2.34 0.98
N ASP A 102 9.11 -3.14 1.20
CA ASP A 102 10.12 -2.88 2.23
C ASP A 102 10.78 -1.51 2.04
N LEU A 103 11.15 -1.17 0.80
CA LEU A 103 11.73 0.14 0.49
C LEU A 103 10.76 1.30 0.74
N ALA A 104 9.46 1.11 0.48
CA ALA A 104 8.43 2.09 0.79
C ALA A 104 8.32 2.34 2.30
N ILE A 105 8.29 1.27 3.11
CA ILE A 105 8.28 1.38 4.57
C ILE A 105 9.54 2.09 5.09
N ARG A 106 10.72 1.78 4.53
CA ARG A 106 11.97 2.45 4.92
C ARG A 106 11.96 3.94 4.59
N ARG A 107 11.37 4.34 3.45
CA ARG A 107 11.17 5.77 3.14
C ARG A 107 10.25 6.45 4.15
N LYS A 108 9.16 5.82 4.55
CA LYS A 108 8.27 6.34 5.60
C LYS A 108 8.98 6.49 6.94
N PHE A 109 9.80 5.51 7.33
CA PHE A 109 10.63 5.64 8.56
C PHE A 109 11.61 6.80 8.48
N TRP A 110 12.19 7.01 7.29
CA TRP A 110 13.07 8.16 7.08
C TRP A 110 12.32 9.49 7.21
N ASP A 111 11.12 9.59 6.63
CA ASP A 111 10.26 10.78 6.72
C ASP A 111 9.85 11.07 8.16
N ILE A 112 9.41 10.04 8.90
CA ILE A 112 9.10 10.13 10.33
C ILE A 112 10.31 10.59 11.13
N GLY A 113 11.50 10.04 10.83
CA GLY A 113 12.75 10.45 11.47
C GLY A 113 13.07 11.93 11.23
N GLN A 114 12.91 12.41 10.00
CA GLN A 114 13.09 13.84 9.66
C GLN A 114 12.07 14.73 10.38
N TYR A 115 10.81 14.30 10.45
CA TYR A 115 9.76 15.00 11.19
C TYR A 115 10.10 15.11 12.67
N LEU A 116 10.53 14.02 13.31
CA LEU A 116 10.97 14.03 14.70
C LEU A 116 12.19 14.94 14.94
N VAL A 117 13.20 14.88 14.06
CA VAL A 117 14.38 15.73 14.16
C VAL A 117 14.00 17.20 14.02
N SER A 118 13.15 17.56 13.05
CA SER A 118 12.75 18.95 12.85
C SER A 118 11.97 19.50 14.05
N ASN A 119 11.07 18.71 14.64
CA ASN A 119 10.26 19.14 15.79
C ASN A 119 11.01 19.08 17.13
N SER A 120 12.14 18.37 17.22
CA SER A 120 12.97 18.36 18.42
C SER A 120 13.64 19.69 18.74
N TYR A 121 13.77 20.57 17.74
CA TYR A 121 14.36 21.92 17.86
C TYR A 121 13.32 23.05 17.81
N SER A 122 12.03 22.72 17.61
CA SER A 122 10.96 23.67 17.46
C SER A 122 10.02 23.60 18.67
N GLU A 123 9.71 24.74 19.27
CA GLU A 123 8.67 24.86 20.30
C GLU A 123 7.29 25.21 19.69
N ALA A 124 7.14 25.12 18.35
CA ALA A 124 5.93 25.52 17.65
C ALA A 124 4.78 24.52 17.82
N GLU A 125 5.09 23.24 18.00
CA GLU A 125 4.13 22.17 18.21
C GLU A 125 4.28 21.57 19.62
N ASP A 126 3.15 21.13 20.20
CA ASP A 126 3.19 20.41 21.47
C ASP A 126 3.84 19.04 21.26
N ILE A 127 4.77 18.70 22.13
CA ILE A 127 5.50 17.43 22.06
C ILE A 127 4.58 16.20 22.17
N LEU A 128 3.43 16.33 22.85
CA LEU A 128 2.43 15.27 22.91
C LEU A 128 1.72 15.08 21.59
N ASP A 129 1.43 16.17 20.86
CA ASP A 129 0.82 16.10 19.52
C ASP A 129 1.78 15.49 18.51
N VAL A 130 3.06 15.84 18.55
CA VAL A 130 4.11 15.23 17.75
C VAL A 130 4.20 13.72 18.02
N SER A 131 4.21 13.31 19.30
CA SER A 131 4.25 11.91 19.72
C SER A 131 3.03 11.11 19.23
N ASN A 132 1.83 11.68 19.37
CA ASN A 132 0.58 11.06 18.91
C ASN A 132 0.54 10.92 17.40
N SER A 133 0.97 11.94 16.65
CA SER A 133 1.05 11.92 15.20
C SER A 133 1.96 10.78 14.70
N VAL A 134 3.17 10.68 15.26
CA VAL A 134 4.13 9.64 14.91
C VAL A 134 3.61 8.25 15.27
N SER A 135 3.00 8.09 16.45
CA SER A 135 2.44 6.81 16.88
C SER A 135 1.33 6.33 15.94
N ASN A 136 0.46 7.24 15.52
CA ASN A 136 -0.62 6.93 14.58
C ASN A 136 -0.08 6.59 13.18
N GLU A 137 0.94 7.30 12.71
CA GLU A 137 1.56 7.03 11.42
C GLU A 137 2.26 5.67 11.42
N LEU A 138 3.05 5.36 12.45
CA LEU A 138 3.66 4.04 12.63
C LEU A 138 2.62 2.92 12.69
N ALA A 139 1.54 3.10 13.46
CA ALA A 139 0.46 2.12 13.53
C ALA A 139 -0.20 1.89 12.16
N SER A 140 -0.34 2.94 11.34
CA SER A 140 -0.93 2.84 10.01
C SER A 140 -0.09 2.01 9.04
N LEU A 141 1.25 2.07 9.14
CA LEU A 141 2.16 1.32 8.27
C LEU A 141 2.00 -0.19 8.43
N PHE A 142 1.63 -0.65 9.62
CA PHE A 142 1.48 -2.08 9.92
C PHE A 142 0.04 -2.58 9.85
N LYS A 143 -0.97 -1.70 9.81
CA LYS A 143 -2.37 -2.08 9.65
C LYS A 143 -2.69 -2.69 8.28
N SER A 144 -2.00 -2.29 7.24
CA SER A 144 -2.16 -2.84 5.89
C SER A 144 -1.54 -4.23 5.69
N SER A 145 -0.64 -4.63 6.60
CA SER A 145 0.05 -5.94 6.56
C SER A 145 -0.59 -6.99 7.47
N SER A 146 -1.53 -6.61 8.31
CA SER A 146 -2.19 -7.50 9.24
C SER A 146 -3.58 -7.88 8.75
N THR A 147 -3.70 -9.03 8.12
CA THR A 147 -4.86 -9.89 8.34
C THR A 147 -5.11 -9.87 9.85
N THR A 148 -6.07 -9.07 10.28
CA THR A 148 -6.74 -9.08 11.59
C THR A 148 -5.95 -9.73 12.75
N ILE A 149 -4.85 -9.14 13.16
CA ILE A 149 -4.47 -9.25 14.55
C ILE A 149 -5.27 -8.13 15.24
N SER A 150 -6.52 -8.43 15.59
CA SER A 150 -7.24 -7.64 16.58
C SER A 150 -6.32 -7.61 17.80
N THR A 151 -5.92 -6.43 18.24
CA THR A 151 -5.15 -6.32 19.48
C THR A 151 -6.00 -6.96 20.60
N ILE A 152 -5.36 -7.48 21.64
CA ILE A 152 -6.07 -8.03 22.80
C ILE A 152 -7.12 -7.01 23.30
N ASN A 153 -6.83 -5.70 23.19
CA ASN A 153 -7.75 -4.63 23.52
C ASN A 153 -8.98 -4.59 22.60
N ASP A 154 -8.83 -4.75 21.28
CA ASP A 154 -9.97 -4.79 20.34
C ASP A 154 -10.83 -6.03 20.60
N GLY A 155 -10.20 -7.15 20.96
CA GLY A 155 -10.89 -8.35 21.40
C GLY A 155 -11.63 -8.16 22.72
N LEU A 156 -11.05 -7.48 23.68
CA LEU A 156 -11.69 -7.16 24.96
C LEU A 156 -12.85 -6.20 24.78
N GLU A 157 -12.72 -5.13 23.99
CA GLU A 157 -13.83 -4.20 23.70
C GLU A 157 -15.00 -4.91 23.01
N SER A 158 -14.73 -5.81 22.07
CA SER A 158 -15.74 -6.64 21.42
C SER A 158 -16.46 -7.55 22.43
N VAL A 159 -15.71 -8.20 23.32
CA VAL A 159 -16.27 -9.06 24.38
C VAL A 159 -17.06 -8.23 25.41
N TYR A 160 -16.55 -7.06 25.82
CA TYR A 160 -17.29 -6.14 26.69
C TYR A 160 -18.58 -5.65 26.05
N GLY A 161 -18.59 -5.33 24.75
CA GLY A 161 -19.78 -4.99 23.98
C GLY A 161 -20.82 -6.11 24.01
N MET A 162 -20.40 -7.35 23.72
CA MET A 162 -21.27 -8.53 23.75
C MET A 162 -21.85 -8.81 25.14
N ILE A 163 -21.05 -8.64 26.21
CA ILE A 163 -21.51 -8.83 27.59
C ILE A 163 -22.53 -7.75 27.95
N ASN A 164 -22.28 -6.50 27.60
CA ASN A 164 -23.15 -5.38 27.91
C ASN A 164 -24.49 -5.48 27.17
N ASP A 165 -24.49 -5.87 25.89
CA ASP A 165 -25.70 -6.12 25.10
C ASP A 165 -26.53 -7.29 25.67
N ASN A 166 -25.87 -8.33 26.16
CA ASN A 166 -26.54 -9.44 26.84
C ASN A 166 -27.16 -9.03 28.20
N LEU A 167 -26.48 -8.17 28.96
CA LEU A 167 -26.97 -7.64 30.24
C LEU A 167 -28.13 -6.66 30.05
N LEU A 168 -28.16 -5.92 28.95
CA LEU A 168 -29.26 -4.99 28.61
C LEU A 168 -30.47 -5.66 27.96
N GLY A 169 -30.46 -6.98 27.79
CA GLY A 169 -31.60 -7.76 27.30
C GLY A 169 -31.78 -7.77 25.78
N ASN A 170 -30.81 -7.22 25.02
CA ASN A 170 -30.78 -7.31 23.56
C ASN A 170 -30.20 -8.65 23.12
N ARG A 171 -30.83 -9.75 23.43
CA ARG A 171 -30.38 -11.11 23.10
C ARG A 171 -30.44 -11.35 21.59
N GLN A 172 -29.31 -11.36 20.94
CA GLN A 172 -29.10 -12.22 19.76
C GLN A 172 -28.67 -13.61 20.26
N LEU A 173 -29.42 -14.63 19.86
CA LEU A 173 -29.10 -16.03 20.17
C LEU A 173 -27.72 -16.37 19.57
N THR A 174 -26.75 -16.66 20.43
CA THR A 174 -25.36 -17.03 20.05
C THR A 174 -25.23 -18.54 19.77
N GLY A 175 -26.28 -19.20 19.35
CA GLY A 175 -26.31 -20.64 19.05
C GLY A 175 -27.07 -20.95 17.76
N ILE A 176 -26.75 -22.11 17.15
CA ILE A 176 -27.50 -22.63 16.00
C ILE A 176 -28.87 -23.07 16.54
N PRO A 177 -30.01 -22.55 16.01
CA PRO A 177 -31.32 -22.99 16.43
C PRO A 177 -31.48 -24.46 16.06
N THR A 178 -31.71 -25.31 17.08
CA THR A 178 -31.86 -26.76 16.90
C THR A 178 -33.26 -27.15 16.42
N GLY A 179 -34.14 -26.20 16.17
CA GLY A 179 -35.46 -26.45 15.58
C GLY A 179 -36.48 -27.15 16.50
N PHE A 180 -36.29 -27.14 17.83
CA PHE A 180 -37.23 -27.57 18.83
C PHE A 180 -37.83 -26.39 19.58
#